data_b77d5839c28a484e9e3d2c3361915fed
#
_entry.id   b77d5839c28a484e9e3d2c3361915fed
#
_cell.length_a   1.000
_cell.length_b   1.000
_cell.length_c   1.000
_cell.angle_alpha   90.00
_cell.angle_beta   90.00
_cell.angle_gamma   90.00
#
_symmetry.space_group_name_H-M   'P 1'
#
loop_
_entity.id
_entity.type
_entity.pdbx_description
1 polymer ?
#
loop_
_entity_poly.entity_id
_entity_poly.type
_entity_poly.pdbx_seq_one_letter_code
_entity_poly.pdbx_strand_id
1 'polypeptide(L)'
;MDGKQKILIVDDSEMNRAILTSILGDGYDFFEAENGVQAVKILTEQHDHINLVLLDMVMPKLNGFGVLSVMNQNHWIDSVPVIMISAESDSIYVERAYQLGVTDYIGHPFDKAVIRQRVINTLMLYAKQKHLMQMVTEQVYKREKATT
;
A
#
# COMPACT_ATOMS: atom_id res chain seq x y z
N MET A 1 1.60 19.75 10.19
CA MET A 1 1.74 19.17 9.78
C MET A 1 2.09 18.20 9.38
N ASP A 2 1.96 17.93 9.05
CA ASP A 2 2.10 17.04 9.09
C ASP A 2 2.92 16.31 8.54
N GLY A 3 2.94 16.00 8.36
CA GLY A 3 3.98 15.07 8.18
C GLY A 3 4.05 14.50 6.79
N LYS A 4 5.13 13.79 6.58
CA LYS A 4 5.33 13.07 5.34
C LYS A 4 4.34 11.91 5.22
N GLN A 5 4.00 11.52 3.99
CA GLN A 5 3.26 10.29 3.75
C GLN A 5 4.09 9.09 4.21
N LYS A 6 3.41 8.05 4.68
CA LYS A 6 4.05 6.87 5.28
C LYS A 6 3.85 5.66 4.38
N ILE A 7 4.95 4.99 4.09
CA ILE A 7 4.97 3.80 3.23
C ILE A 7 5.47 2.60 4.04
N LEU A 8 4.71 1.52 4.02
CA LEU A 8 5.15 0.24 4.60
C LEU A 8 5.81 -0.59 3.51
N ILE A 9 7.07 -0.97 3.73
CA ILE A 9 7.82 -1.83 2.81
C ILE A 9 7.95 -3.20 3.45
N VAL A 10 7.42 -4.21 2.75
CA VAL A 10 7.39 -5.60 3.22
C VAL A 10 8.21 -6.46 2.26
N ASP A 11 9.38 -6.88 2.70
CA ASP A 11 10.30 -7.70 1.92
C ASP A 11 11.28 -8.37 2.89
N ASP A 12 11.56 -9.64 2.70
CA ASP A 12 12.48 -10.37 3.58
C ASP A 12 13.94 -10.01 3.35
N SER A 13 14.25 -9.32 2.25
CA SER A 13 15.60 -8.87 1.93
C SER A 13 15.82 -7.44 2.45
N GLU A 14 16.74 -7.30 3.42
CA GLU A 14 17.14 -5.99 3.93
C GLU A 14 17.69 -5.11 2.80
N MET A 15 18.44 -5.72 1.87
CA MET A 15 19.00 -5.01 0.72
C MET A 15 17.88 -4.45 -0.16
N ASN A 16 16.85 -5.25 -0.45
CA ASN A 16 15.72 -4.78 -1.27
C ASN A 16 15.00 -3.64 -0.58
N ARG A 17 14.78 -3.72 0.72
CA ARG A 17 14.15 -2.63 1.46
C ARG A 17 14.98 -1.35 1.38
N ALA A 18 16.29 -1.46 1.52
CA ALA A 18 17.19 -0.32 1.41
C ALA A 18 17.18 0.30 0.00
N ILE A 19 17.13 -0.53 -1.02
CA ILE A 19 17.04 -0.07 -2.41
C ILE A 19 15.74 0.71 -2.62
N LEU A 20 14.63 0.20 -2.14
CA LEU A 20 13.32 0.85 -2.30
C LEU A 20 13.26 2.18 -1.56
N THR A 21 13.75 2.25 -0.33
CA THR A 21 13.79 3.52 0.40
C THR A 21 14.69 4.54 -0.29
N SER A 22 15.81 4.09 -0.84
CA SER A 22 16.71 4.96 -1.61
C SER A 22 16.05 5.49 -2.88
N ILE A 23 15.32 4.65 -3.61
CA ILE A 23 14.61 5.07 -4.84
C ILE A 23 13.57 6.14 -4.51
N LEU A 24 12.81 5.94 -3.44
CA LEU A 24 11.72 6.84 -3.08
C LEU A 24 12.19 8.13 -2.41
N GLY A 25 13.32 8.07 -1.70
CA GLY A 25 13.98 9.25 -1.19
C GLY A 25 13.41 9.78 0.12
N ASP A 26 13.80 11.01 0.46
CA ASP A 26 13.54 11.61 1.77
C ASP A 26 12.13 12.18 1.94
N GLY A 27 11.33 12.16 0.89
CA GLY A 27 9.98 12.73 0.94
C GLY A 27 8.95 11.91 1.70
N TYR A 28 9.32 10.72 2.19
CA TYR A 28 8.42 9.79 2.86
C TYR A 28 9.00 9.31 4.17
N ASP A 29 8.13 8.91 5.08
CA ASP A 29 8.51 8.11 6.24
C ASP A 29 8.24 6.65 5.95
N PHE A 30 9.10 5.76 6.44
CA PHE A 30 8.98 4.33 6.12
C PHE A 30 8.80 3.49 7.37
N PHE A 31 7.89 2.51 7.27
CA PHE A 31 7.88 1.34 8.13
C PHE A 31 8.45 0.18 7.33
N GLU A 32 9.17 -0.73 7.97
CA GLU A 32 9.73 -1.89 7.31
C GLU A 32 9.33 -3.17 8.03
N ALA A 33 8.98 -4.19 7.26
CA ALA A 33 8.67 -5.52 7.75
C ALA A 33 9.46 -6.55 6.96
N GLU A 34 10.03 -7.52 7.63
CA GLU A 34 10.83 -8.56 6.99
C GLU A 34 10.04 -9.84 6.68
N ASN A 35 8.79 -9.89 7.09
CA ASN A 35 7.89 -11.00 6.78
C ASN A 35 6.44 -10.55 6.93
N GLY A 36 5.52 -11.43 6.50
CA GLY A 36 4.10 -11.10 6.52
C GLY A 36 3.52 -10.94 7.93
N VAL A 37 4.06 -11.67 8.91
CA VAL A 37 3.58 -11.55 10.30
C VAL A 37 3.89 -10.17 10.85
N GLN A 38 5.11 -9.67 10.64
CA GLN A 38 5.48 -8.31 11.03
C GLN A 38 4.63 -7.27 10.31
N ALA A 39 4.37 -7.49 9.01
CA ALA A 39 3.54 -6.59 8.23
C ALA A 39 2.13 -6.48 8.81
N VAL A 40 1.52 -7.60 9.15
CA VAL A 40 0.19 -7.63 9.76
C VAL A 40 0.19 -6.92 11.11
N LYS A 41 1.23 -7.11 11.91
CA LYS A 41 1.35 -6.43 13.19
C LYS A 41 1.41 -4.91 13.02
N ILE A 42 2.23 -4.44 12.10
CA ILE A 42 2.35 -3.01 11.80
C ILE A 42 1.02 -2.46 11.30
N LEU A 43 0.35 -3.17 10.39
CA LEU A 43 -0.95 -2.74 9.86
C LEU A 43 -2.01 -2.71 10.96
N THR A 44 -2.02 -3.68 11.86
CA THR A 44 -2.96 -3.69 12.99
C THR A 44 -2.82 -2.42 13.84
N GLU A 45 -1.59 -1.98 14.06
CA GLU A 45 -1.31 -0.83 14.92
C GLU A 45 -1.36 0.51 14.18
N GLN A 46 -1.05 0.52 12.88
CA GLN A 46 -0.75 1.75 12.15
C GLN A 46 -1.51 1.92 10.83
N HIS A 47 -2.47 1.05 10.50
CA HIS A 47 -3.12 1.11 9.18
C HIS A 47 -3.74 2.49 8.88
N ASP A 48 -4.21 3.22 9.87
CA ASP A 48 -4.78 4.56 9.70
C ASP A 48 -3.74 5.59 9.26
N HIS A 49 -2.47 5.31 9.50
CA HIS A 49 -1.37 6.23 9.23
C HIS A 49 -0.53 5.80 8.03
N ILE A 50 -0.80 4.63 7.46
CA ILE A 50 -0.07 4.12 6.30
C ILE A 50 -0.80 4.51 5.03
N ASN A 51 -0.06 5.14 4.11
CA ASN A 51 -0.60 5.64 2.84
C ASN A 51 -0.42 4.66 1.69
N LEU A 52 0.52 3.72 1.80
CA LEU A 52 0.84 2.76 0.75
C LEU A 52 1.61 1.59 1.34
N VAL A 53 1.35 0.39 0.82
CA VAL A 53 2.14 -0.81 1.12
C VAL A 53 2.85 -1.27 -0.15
N LEU A 54 4.17 -1.44 -0.08
CA LEU A 54 4.95 -2.14 -1.08
C LEU A 54 5.19 -3.54 -0.56
N LEU A 55 4.71 -4.56 -1.26
CA LEU A 55 4.57 -5.90 -0.73
C LEU A 55 5.22 -6.93 -1.64
N ASP A 56 6.22 -7.64 -1.11
CA ASP A 56 6.78 -8.81 -1.79
C ASP A 56 5.82 -10.00 -1.63
N MET A 57 5.75 -10.83 -2.66
CA MET A 57 4.89 -12.01 -2.63
C MET A 57 5.55 -13.18 -1.86
N VAL A 58 6.83 -13.40 -2.09
CA VAL A 58 7.52 -14.57 -1.55
C VAL A 58 8.32 -14.21 -0.32
N MET A 59 7.82 -14.60 0.85
CA MET A 59 8.45 -14.32 2.14
C MET A 59 8.24 -15.51 3.08
N PRO A 60 9.13 -15.68 4.09
CA PRO A 60 8.88 -16.70 5.12
C PRO A 60 7.70 -16.34 6.01
N LYS A 61 7.18 -17.31 6.71
CA LYS A 61 6.07 -17.24 7.67
C LYS A 61 4.75 -16.98 6.98
N LEU A 62 4.45 -15.72 6.64
CA LEU A 62 3.24 -15.35 5.93
C LEU A 62 3.64 -14.63 4.64
N ASN A 63 3.26 -15.18 3.49
CA ASN A 63 3.59 -14.59 2.19
C ASN A 63 2.68 -13.40 1.86
N GLY A 64 2.94 -12.76 0.72
CA GLY A 64 2.18 -11.58 0.31
C GLY A 64 0.69 -11.83 0.14
N PHE A 65 0.30 -12.98 -0.37
CA PHE A 65 -1.13 -13.32 -0.47
C PHE A 65 -1.78 -13.44 0.90
N GLY A 66 -1.05 -13.97 1.87
CA GLY A 66 -1.53 -14.03 3.26
C GLY A 66 -1.75 -12.65 3.85
N VAL A 67 -0.85 -11.72 3.60
CA VAL A 67 -1.00 -10.33 4.03
C VAL A 67 -2.24 -9.70 3.38
N LEU A 68 -2.42 -9.90 2.07
CA LEU A 68 -3.59 -9.39 1.35
C LEU A 68 -4.89 -9.97 1.90
N SER A 69 -4.91 -11.25 2.25
CA SER A 69 -6.09 -11.88 2.84
C SER A 69 -6.47 -11.20 4.16
N VAL A 70 -5.51 -10.93 5.01
CA VAL A 70 -5.75 -10.24 6.28
C VAL A 70 -6.26 -8.82 6.02
N MET A 71 -5.66 -8.12 5.05
CA MET A 71 -6.09 -6.76 4.69
C MET A 71 -7.53 -6.75 4.18
N ASN A 72 -7.93 -7.76 3.42
CA ASN A 72 -9.31 -7.91 2.95
C ASN A 72 -10.27 -8.20 4.10
N GLN A 73 -9.92 -9.10 5.00
CA GLN A 73 -10.76 -9.47 6.14
C GLN A 73 -11.04 -8.27 7.04
N ASN A 74 -10.08 -7.37 7.18
CA ASN A 74 -10.19 -6.19 8.02
C ASN A 74 -10.60 -4.93 7.27
N HIS A 75 -10.90 -5.06 5.97
CA HIS A 75 -11.25 -3.94 5.09
C HIS A 75 -10.18 -2.86 4.98
N TRP A 76 -8.94 -3.16 5.36
CA TRP A 76 -7.83 -2.21 5.19
C TRP A 76 -7.51 -1.97 3.73
N ILE A 77 -7.74 -2.99 2.89
CA ILE A 77 -7.49 -2.90 1.43
C ILE A 77 -8.31 -1.79 0.78
N ASP A 78 -9.44 -1.42 1.39
CA ASP A 78 -10.35 -0.42 0.82
C ASP A 78 -9.76 1.00 0.88
N SER A 79 -8.87 1.26 1.84
CA SER A 79 -8.32 2.59 2.05
C SER A 79 -6.79 2.65 1.95
N VAL A 80 -6.11 1.50 1.98
CA VAL A 80 -4.64 1.44 1.90
C VAL A 80 -4.26 0.73 0.60
N PRO A 81 -3.73 1.46 -0.38
CA PRO A 81 -3.33 0.83 -1.64
C PRO A 81 -2.12 -0.07 -1.44
N VAL A 82 -2.04 -1.12 -2.24
CA VAL A 82 -0.93 -2.08 -2.23
C VAL A 82 -0.35 -2.17 -3.63
N ILE A 83 0.95 -2.00 -3.73
CA ILE A 83 1.70 -2.31 -4.94
C ILE A 83 2.53 -3.57 -4.62
N MET A 84 2.29 -4.64 -5.36
CA MET A 84 3.06 -5.86 -5.19
C MET A 84 4.31 -5.81 -6.07
N ILE A 85 5.47 -6.10 -5.49
CA ILE A 85 6.74 -6.10 -6.20
C ILE A 85 7.33 -7.51 -6.03
N SER A 86 7.38 -8.27 -7.12
CA SER A 86 7.76 -9.68 -7.03
C SER A 86 8.54 -10.15 -8.24
N ALA A 87 9.45 -11.11 -8.01
CA ALA A 87 10.14 -11.81 -9.08
C ALA A 87 9.22 -12.78 -9.82
N GLU A 88 8.09 -13.13 -9.22
CA GLU A 88 7.13 -14.07 -9.82
C GLU A 88 6.36 -13.35 -10.92
N SER A 89 6.48 -13.82 -12.17
CA SER A 89 5.85 -13.18 -13.32
C SER A 89 4.76 -14.05 -13.97
N ASP A 90 4.47 -15.22 -13.41
CA ASP A 90 3.43 -16.09 -13.95
C ASP A 90 2.09 -15.37 -13.86
N SER A 91 1.34 -15.37 -14.97
CA SER A 91 0.06 -14.65 -15.07
C SER A 91 -0.96 -15.10 -14.02
N ILE A 92 -0.88 -16.34 -13.57
CA ILE A 92 -1.79 -16.88 -12.55
C ILE A 92 -1.62 -16.15 -11.22
N TYR A 93 -0.38 -15.86 -10.84
CA TYR A 93 -0.08 -15.14 -9.60
C TYR A 93 -0.41 -13.66 -9.72
N VAL A 94 -0.13 -13.07 -10.87
CA VAL A 94 -0.46 -11.65 -11.13
C VAL A 94 -1.98 -11.45 -11.08
N GLU A 95 -2.73 -12.33 -11.74
CA GLU A 95 -4.19 -12.28 -11.74
C GLU A 95 -4.76 -12.42 -10.34
N ARG A 96 -4.22 -13.37 -9.56
CA ARG A 96 -4.67 -13.57 -8.19
C ARG A 96 -4.40 -12.34 -7.31
N ALA A 97 -3.24 -11.69 -7.50
CA ALA A 97 -2.93 -10.48 -6.76
C ALA A 97 -3.97 -9.39 -7.02
N TYR A 98 -4.32 -9.17 -8.28
CA TYR A 98 -5.35 -8.19 -8.64
C TYR A 98 -6.72 -8.57 -8.10
N GLN A 99 -7.08 -9.84 -8.12
CA GLN A 99 -8.33 -10.32 -7.53
C GLN A 99 -8.38 -10.06 -6.02
N LEU A 100 -7.23 -10.09 -5.35
CA LEU A 100 -7.13 -9.80 -3.92
C LEU A 100 -7.00 -8.30 -3.62
N GLY A 101 -7.04 -7.47 -4.65
CA GLY A 101 -7.18 -6.03 -4.47
C GLY A 101 -5.91 -5.20 -4.57
N VAL A 102 -4.80 -5.75 -5.09
CA VAL A 102 -3.63 -4.90 -5.30
C VAL A 102 -3.93 -3.85 -6.35
N THR A 103 -3.37 -2.67 -6.15
CA THR A 103 -3.54 -1.55 -7.08
C THR A 103 -2.63 -1.71 -8.29
N ASP A 104 -1.45 -2.31 -8.10
CA ASP A 104 -0.47 -2.48 -9.15
C ASP A 104 0.44 -3.67 -8.85
N TYR A 105 1.09 -4.18 -9.90
CA TYR A 105 2.02 -5.31 -9.80
C TYR A 105 3.26 -5.00 -10.63
N ILE A 106 4.43 -5.01 -9.99
CA ILE A 106 5.69 -4.70 -10.65
C ILE A 106 6.62 -5.90 -10.54
N GLY A 107 7.13 -6.38 -11.69
CA GLY A 107 8.04 -7.51 -11.73
C GLY A 107 9.48 -7.11 -11.46
N HIS A 108 10.31 -8.12 -11.11
CA HIS A 108 11.76 -7.97 -11.02
C HIS A 108 12.40 -8.43 -12.32
N PRO A 109 13.53 -7.86 -12.71
CA PRO A 109 14.14 -6.65 -12.14
C PRO A 109 13.29 -5.42 -12.47
N PHE A 110 13.22 -4.50 -11.52
CA PHE A 110 12.40 -3.30 -11.72
C PHE A 110 13.24 -2.11 -12.12
N ASP A 111 12.60 -1.18 -12.84
CA ASP A 111 13.18 0.11 -13.22
C ASP A 111 12.88 1.12 -12.12
N LYS A 112 13.90 1.84 -11.66
CA LYS A 112 13.76 2.84 -10.58
C LYS A 112 12.73 3.91 -10.91
N ALA A 113 12.78 4.41 -12.16
CA ALA A 113 11.85 5.46 -12.59
C ALA A 113 10.42 4.96 -12.61
N VAL A 114 10.21 3.71 -13.03
CA VAL A 114 8.87 3.09 -13.05
C VAL A 114 8.31 2.96 -11.64
N ILE A 115 9.11 2.45 -10.70
CA ILE A 115 8.67 2.33 -9.30
C ILE A 115 8.30 3.69 -8.74
N ARG A 116 9.17 4.67 -8.88
CA ARG A 116 8.94 6.01 -8.36
C ARG A 116 7.63 6.59 -8.92
N GLN A 117 7.44 6.47 -10.23
CA GLN A 117 6.27 7.05 -10.88
C GLN A 117 4.98 6.35 -10.45
N ARG A 118 5.00 5.03 -10.35
CA ARG A 118 3.80 4.28 -9.93
C ARG A 118 3.43 4.56 -8.47
N VAL A 119 4.42 4.72 -7.61
CA VAL A 119 4.18 5.12 -6.22
C VAL A 119 3.55 6.50 -6.16
N ILE A 120 4.13 7.47 -6.88
CA ILE A 120 3.61 8.84 -6.93
C ILE A 120 2.15 8.84 -7.42
N ASN A 121 1.89 8.16 -8.53
CA ASN A 121 0.55 8.12 -9.12
C ASN A 121 -0.47 7.48 -8.18
N THR A 122 -0.09 6.40 -7.52
CA THR A 122 -0.98 5.71 -6.58
C THR A 122 -1.30 6.57 -5.37
N LEU A 123 -0.29 7.22 -4.80
CA LEU A 123 -0.49 8.10 -3.65
C LEU A 123 -1.38 9.29 -4.02
N MET A 124 -1.17 9.87 -5.19
CA MET A 124 -2.01 10.99 -5.67
C MET A 124 -3.45 10.57 -5.88
N LEU A 125 -3.67 9.42 -6.50
CA LEU A 125 -5.02 8.91 -6.75
C LEU A 125 -5.79 8.71 -5.46
N TYR A 126 -5.18 8.06 -4.48
CA TYR A 126 -5.84 7.79 -3.20
C TYR A 126 -6.05 9.05 -2.38
N ALA A 127 -5.13 10.01 -2.44
CA ALA A 127 -5.32 11.31 -1.79
C ALA A 127 -6.51 12.05 -2.39
N LYS A 128 -6.67 12.02 -3.71
CA LYS A 128 -7.82 12.63 -4.39
C LYS A 128 -9.13 11.95 -4.02
N GLN A 129 -9.16 10.62 -3.98
CA GLN A 129 -10.34 9.86 -3.58
C GLN A 129 -10.76 10.21 -2.14
N LYS A 130 -9.78 10.28 -1.24
CA LYS A 130 -10.04 10.63 0.15
C LYS A 130 -10.61 12.04 0.27
N HIS A 131 -10.05 12.98 -0.49
CA HIS A 131 -10.54 14.36 -0.52
C HIS A 131 -11.98 14.43 -1.03
N LEU A 132 -12.29 13.73 -2.12
CA LEU A 132 -13.65 13.67 -2.68
C LEU A 132 -14.63 13.08 -1.67
N MET A 133 -14.26 12.02 -0.98
CA MET A 133 -15.12 11.42 0.04
C MET A 133 -15.41 12.39 1.18
N GLN A 134 -14.42 13.16 1.60
CA GLN A 134 -14.60 14.18 2.63
C GLN A 134 -15.57 15.26 2.15
N MET A 135 -15.44 15.72 0.90
CA MET A 135 -16.33 16.72 0.32
C MET A 135 -17.77 16.21 0.24
N VAL A 136 -17.97 14.97 -0.19
CA VAL A 136 -19.31 14.36 -0.25
C VAL A 136 -19.91 14.25 1.14
N THR A 137 -19.14 13.82 2.11
CA THR A 137 -19.59 13.70 3.51
C THR A 137 -20.02 15.06 4.06
N GLU A 138 -19.24 16.11 3.80
CA GLU A 138 -19.60 17.46 4.23
C GLU A 138 -20.90 17.95 3.58
N GLN A 139 -21.10 17.68 2.28
CA GLN A 139 -22.32 18.05 1.58
C GLN A 139 -23.53 17.37 2.19
N VAL A 140 -23.44 16.08 2.45
CA VAL A 140 -24.53 15.32 3.07
C VAL A 140 -24.84 15.88 4.46
N TYR A 141 -23.82 16.16 5.26
CA TYR A 141 -23.98 16.72 6.60
C TYR A 141 -24.70 18.08 6.55
N LYS A 142 -24.28 18.95 5.64
CA LYS A 142 -24.90 20.27 5.47
C LYS A 142 -26.37 20.16 5.04
N ARG A 143 -26.70 19.22 4.16
CA ARG A 143 -28.09 19.00 3.75
C ARG A 143 -28.95 18.54 4.92
N GLU A 144 -28.47 17.62 5.71
CA GLU A 144 -29.19 17.14 6.89
C GLU A 144 -29.41 18.27 7.88
N LYS A 145 -28.40 19.10 8.10
CA LYS A 145 -28.54 20.28 8.96
C LYS A 145 -29.57 21.27 8.43
N ALA A 146 -29.61 21.47 7.10
CA ALA A 146 -30.53 22.42 6.49
C ALA A 146 -31.99 21.99 6.57
N THR A 147 -32.25 20.67 6.67
CA THR A 147 -33.61 20.13 6.73
C THR A 147 -34.16 19.99 8.15
N THR A 148 -33.35 20.23 9.15
CA THR A 148 -33.79 20.19 10.54
C THR A 148 -34.04 21.58 11.05
#